data_4b93441a0d3d88debb219e37ac2d9b09
#
_entry.id   4b93441a0d3d88debb219e37ac2d9b09
#
_cell.length_a   1.000
_cell.length_b   1.000
_cell.length_c   1.000
_cell.angle_alpha   90.00
_cell.angle_beta   90.00
_cell.angle_gamma   90.00
#
_symmetry.space_group_name_H-M   'P 1'
#
loop_
_entity.id
_entity.type
_entity.pdbx_description
1 polymer ?
#
loop_
_entity_poly.entity_id
_entity_poly.type
_entity_poly.pdbx_seq_one_letter_code
_entity_poly.pdbx_strand_id
1 'polypeptide(L)'
;MDKNMQGKIVKGISGFYYVHVAGSGIYECKAKGIFRNQKIKPLVGDNVTVAVLDEEQMLGNIEEILPRENALIRPAVANIDQALVIFAAAKPKPNFNLLDRFLIMMEYQKVPVTICFNKCDLLTGEELHAFSDVYEQCGYPVVYTSAREQRGIDALLERLDRKVTSVAGPSGVG
;
A
#
# COMPACT_ATOMS: atom_id res chain seq x y z
N MET A 1 -26.23 -24.40 5.18
CA MET A 1 -26.34 -22.94 5.41
C MET A 1 -25.09 -22.33 4.86
N ASP A 2 -25.20 -21.51 3.83
CA ASP A 2 -24.01 -20.80 3.28
C ASP A 2 -23.46 -19.89 4.37
N LYS A 3 -22.29 -20.24 4.90
CA LYS A 3 -21.63 -19.44 5.93
C LYS A 3 -20.92 -18.29 5.23
N ASN A 4 -21.51 -17.10 5.29
CA ASN A 4 -20.89 -15.90 4.79
C ASN A 4 -19.99 -15.30 5.87
N MET A 5 -18.75 -15.00 5.51
CA MET A 5 -17.77 -14.36 6.36
C MET A 5 -17.27 -13.07 5.71
N GLN A 6 -16.88 -12.09 6.52
CA GLN A 6 -16.19 -10.89 6.02
C GLN A 6 -14.68 -11.06 6.14
N GLY A 7 -13.97 -10.56 5.15
CA GLY A 7 -12.52 -10.60 5.13
C GLY A 7 -11.92 -9.52 4.26
N LYS A 8 -10.59 -9.43 4.25
CA LYS A 8 -9.83 -8.49 3.43
C LYS A 8 -8.97 -9.26 2.42
N ILE A 9 -8.98 -8.85 1.16
CA ILE A 9 -8.10 -9.40 0.14
C ILE A 9 -6.66 -8.99 0.46
N VAL A 10 -5.80 -9.97 0.73
CA VAL A 10 -4.37 -9.74 1.02
C VAL A 10 -3.45 -10.07 -0.16
N LYS A 11 -3.97 -10.82 -1.16
CA LYS A 11 -3.20 -11.22 -2.35
C LYS A 11 -4.14 -11.56 -3.50
N GLY A 12 -3.73 -11.28 -4.74
CA GLY A 12 -4.44 -11.67 -5.96
C GLY A 12 -3.45 -12.18 -7.01
N ILE A 13 -3.65 -13.41 -7.50
CA ILE A 13 -2.78 -14.05 -8.50
C ILE A 13 -3.66 -14.84 -9.48
N SER A 14 -3.49 -14.61 -10.76
CA SER A 14 -4.09 -15.42 -11.84
C SER A 14 -5.59 -15.65 -11.71
N GLY A 15 -6.32 -14.67 -11.15
CA GLY A 15 -7.77 -14.76 -10.97
C GLY A 15 -8.21 -15.41 -9.65
N PHE A 16 -7.29 -15.83 -8.82
CA PHE A 16 -7.51 -16.25 -7.44
C PHE A 16 -7.20 -15.11 -6.47
N TYR A 17 -7.97 -15.03 -5.40
CA TYR A 17 -7.85 -14.02 -4.36
C TYR A 17 -7.70 -14.70 -3.01
N TYR A 18 -6.72 -14.28 -2.26
CA TYR A 18 -6.47 -14.77 -0.90
C TYR A 18 -7.07 -13.77 0.08
N VAL A 19 -8.09 -14.22 0.80
CA VAL A 19 -8.88 -13.38 1.70
C VAL A 19 -8.58 -13.76 3.13
N HIS A 20 -8.02 -12.82 3.89
CA HIS A 20 -7.84 -12.98 5.33
C HIS A 20 -9.16 -12.73 6.04
N VAL A 21 -9.68 -13.75 6.74
CA VAL A 21 -10.84 -13.70 7.60
C VAL A 21 -10.39 -13.76 9.06
N ALA A 22 -10.73 -12.73 9.83
CA ALA A 22 -10.32 -12.65 11.24
C ALA A 22 -10.80 -13.85 12.05
N GLY A 23 -9.89 -14.48 12.78
CA GLY A 23 -10.18 -15.66 13.61
C GLY A 23 -10.34 -16.98 12.84
N SER A 24 -10.31 -16.96 11.50
CA SER A 24 -10.49 -18.17 10.67
C SER A 24 -9.30 -18.46 9.75
N GLY A 25 -8.51 -17.43 9.36
CA GLY A 25 -7.33 -17.61 8.51
C GLY A 25 -7.46 -17.05 7.10
N ILE A 26 -6.73 -17.62 6.14
CA ILE A 26 -6.68 -17.15 4.76
C ILE A 26 -7.37 -18.14 3.84
N TYR A 27 -8.44 -17.69 3.19
CA TYR A 27 -9.20 -18.46 2.21
C TYR A 27 -8.73 -18.18 0.80
N GLU A 28 -8.55 -19.23 -0.02
CA GLU A 28 -8.38 -19.08 -1.46
C GLU A 28 -9.78 -18.96 -2.10
N CYS A 29 -10.02 -17.82 -2.75
CA CYS A 29 -11.32 -17.46 -3.29
C CYS A 29 -11.27 -17.20 -4.79
N LYS A 30 -12.36 -17.52 -5.47
CA LYS A 30 -12.66 -17.07 -6.82
C LYS A 30 -13.66 -15.92 -6.78
N ALA A 31 -13.50 -14.94 -7.67
CA ALA A 31 -14.49 -13.88 -7.81
C ALA A 31 -15.66 -14.38 -8.68
N LYS A 32 -16.89 -14.11 -8.28
CA LYS A 32 -18.08 -14.43 -9.08
C LYS A 32 -18.04 -13.73 -10.44
N GLY A 33 -18.60 -14.37 -11.45
CA GLY A 33 -18.67 -13.84 -12.82
C GLY A 33 -19.40 -12.50 -12.94
N ILE A 34 -20.29 -12.18 -12.00
CA ILE A 34 -21.04 -10.92 -11.94
C ILE A 34 -20.11 -9.69 -11.89
N PHE A 35 -18.95 -9.77 -11.22
CA PHE A 35 -17.98 -8.67 -11.18
C PHE A 35 -17.41 -8.33 -12.55
N ARG A 36 -17.27 -9.35 -13.42
CA ARG A 36 -16.83 -9.15 -14.80
C ARG A 36 -17.88 -8.38 -15.60
N ASN A 37 -19.17 -8.67 -15.38
CA ASN A 37 -20.27 -7.97 -16.03
C ASN A 37 -20.40 -6.53 -15.55
N GLN A 38 -20.14 -6.27 -14.27
CA GLN A 38 -20.15 -4.95 -13.66
C GLN A 38 -18.86 -4.16 -13.91
N LYS A 39 -17.87 -4.73 -14.60
CA LYS A 39 -16.54 -4.16 -14.82
C LYS A 39 -15.81 -3.80 -13.51
N ILE A 40 -16.17 -4.45 -12.42
CA ILE A 40 -15.50 -4.28 -11.13
C ILE A 40 -14.42 -5.34 -10.99
N LYS A 41 -13.18 -4.91 -10.80
CA LYS A 41 -12.06 -5.81 -10.52
C LYS A 41 -11.76 -5.79 -9.03
N PRO A 42 -11.75 -6.97 -8.35
CA PRO A 42 -11.29 -7.03 -6.97
C PRO A 42 -9.82 -6.60 -6.87
N LEU A 43 -9.50 -5.85 -5.84
CA LEU A 43 -8.16 -5.32 -5.55
C LEU A 43 -7.64 -5.87 -4.22
N VAL A 44 -6.33 -5.94 -4.08
CA VAL A 44 -5.71 -6.13 -2.76
C VAL A 44 -6.13 -4.97 -1.87
N GLY A 45 -6.53 -5.27 -0.63
CA GLY A 45 -7.09 -4.29 0.30
C GLY A 45 -8.62 -4.19 0.30
N ASP A 46 -9.34 -4.77 -0.69
CA ASP A 46 -10.80 -4.79 -0.65
C ASP A 46 -11.32 -5.56 0.56
N ASN A 47 -12.30 -4.98 1.22
CA ASN A 47 -13.14 -5.70 2.17
C ASN A 47 -14.22 -6.43 1.38
N VAL A 48 -14.39 -7.71 1.65
CA VAL A 48 -15.28 -8.59 0.88
C VAL A 48 -16.11 -9.49 1.76
N THR A 49 -17.25 -9.91 1.22
CA THR A 49 -18.03 -11.02 1.77
C THR A 49 -17.63 -12.30 1.04
N VAL A 50 -17.28 -13.33 1.78
CA VAL A 50 -16.86 -14.65 1.29
C VAL A 50 -17.93 -15.68 1.63
N ALA A 51 -18.43 -16.38 0.62
CA ALA A 51 -19.16 -17.63 0.83
C ALA A 51 -18.15 -18.77 0.97
N VAL A 52 -18.13 -19.41 2.12
CA VAL A 52 -17.23 -20.53 2.40
C VAL A 52 -17.76 -21.77 1.70
N LEU A 53 -16.91 -22.40 0.87
CA LEU A 53 -17.20 -23.64 0.18
C LEU A 53 -16.66 -24.84 0.95
N ASP A 54 -15.47 -24.72 1.51
CA ASP A 54 -14.80 -25.78 2.27
C ASP A 54 -13.95 -25.13 3.38
N GLU A 55 -14.29 -25.41 4.63
CA GLU A 55 -13.57 -24.86 5.80
C GLU A 55 -12.24 -25.59 6.03
N GLU A 56 -12.13 -26.89 5.74
CA GLU A 56 -10.91 -27.65 5.96
C GLU A 56 -9.83 -27.28 4.94
N GLN A 57 -10.26 -27.08 3.68
CA GLN A 57 -9.37 -26.67 2.58
C GLN A 57 -9.24 -25.15 2.46
N MET A 58 -9.95 -24.37 3.27
CA MET A 58 -9.94 -22.90 3.23
C MET A 58 -10.30 -22.35 1.85
N LEU A 59 -11.39 -22.88 1.25
CA LEU A 59 -11.86 -22.49 -0.07
C LEU A 59 -13.14 -21.66 0.04
N GLY A 60 -13.28 -20.65 -0.84
CA GLY A 60 -14.47 -19.81 -0.87
C GLY A 60 -14.70 -19.10 -2.20
N ASN A 61 -15.78 -18.35 -2.26
CA ASN A 61 -16.08 -17.43 -3.34
C ASN A 61 -16.28 -16.01 -2.80
N ILE A 62 -15.76 -15.02 -3.49
CA ILE A 62 -16.09 -13.62 -3.22
C ILE A 62 -17.52 -13.38 -3.74
N GLU A 63 -18.42 -13.10 -2.80
CA GLU A 63 -19.83 -12.81 -3.10
C GLU A 63 -20.03 -11.33 -3.40
N GLU A 64 -19.38 -10.47 -2.61
CA GLU A 64 -19.55 -9.04 -2.64
C GLU A 64 -18.23 -8.32 -2.34
N ILE A 65 -18.00 -7.22 -3.01
CA ILE A 65 -16.95 -6.26 -2.68
C ILE A 65 -17.62 -5.09 -1.97
N LEU A 66 -17.25 -4.87 -0.71
CA LEU A 66 -17.83 -3.80 0.10
C LEU A 66 -17.35 -2.43 -0.41
N PRO A 67 -18.07 -1.34 -0.09
CA PRO A 67 -17.69 0.00 -0.50
C PRO A 67 -16.24 0.32 -0.13
N ARG A 68 -15.51 0.89 -1.08
CA ARG A 68 -14.13 1.32 -0.91
C ARG A 68 -14.08 2.72 -0.32
N GLU A 69 -13.19 2.94 0.64
CA GLU A 69 -12.84 4.29 1.12
C GLU A 69 -11.95 5.01 0.11
N ASN A 70 -10.99 4.27 -0.46
CA ASN A 70 -10.11 4.76 -1.53
C ASN A 70 -9.67 3.60 -2.43
N ALA A 71 -9.17 3.93 -3.62
CA ALA A 71 -8.59 2.96 -4.53
C ALA A 71 -7.53 3.62 -5.41
N LEU A 72 -6.34 3.03 -5.47
CA LEU A 72 -5.26 3.47 -6.34
C LEU A 72 -5.24 2.67 -7.63
N ILE A 73 -4.80 3.31 -8.71
CA ILE A 73 -4.61 2.65 -10.01
C ILE A 73 -3.22 1.99 -10.08
N ARG A 74 -2.22 2.65 -9.51
CA ARG A 74 -0.82 2.18 -9.43
C ARG A 74 -0.19 2.58 -8.10
N PRO A 75 0.10 1.60 -7.24
CA PRO A 75 -0.29 0.18 -7.36
C PRO A 75 -1.80 0.01 -7.31
N ALA A 76 -2.32 -1.08 -7.90
CA ALA A 76 -3.74 -1.40 -7.91
C ALA A 76 -4.15 -1.99 -6.55
N VAL A 77 -4.48 -1.13 -5.60
CA VAL A 77 -4.85 -1.45 -4.21
C VAL A 77 -6.04 -0.60 -3.76
N ALA A 78 -6.75 -1.06 -2.73
CA ALA A 78 -7.89 -0.36 -2.15
C ALA A 78 -7.78 -0.30 -0.62
N ASN A 79 -8.51 0.64 -0.01
CA ASN A 79 -8.66 0.77 1.44
C ASN A 79 -7.32 0.82 2.18
N ILE A 80 -6.41 1.67 1.69
CA ILE A 80 -5.13 1.94 2.34
C ILE A 80 -5.27 3.13 3.29
N ASP A 81 -4.57 3.08 4.42
CA ASP A 81 -4.56 4.15 5.41
C ASP A 81 -3.56 5.26 5.05
N GLN A 82 -2.47 4.87 4.36
CA GLN A 82 -1.43 5.81 3.94
C GLN A 82 -0.58 5.25 2.78
N ALA A 83 0.18 6.14 2.15
CA ALA A 83 1.24 5.80 1.21
C ALA A 83 2.61 6.15 1.77
N LEU A 84 3.58 5.25 1.59
CA LEU A 84 5.00 5.51 1.80
C LEU A 84 5.68 5.66 0.45
N VAL A 85 6.16 6.87 0.14
CA VAL A 85 6.84 7.16 -1.12
C VAL A 85 8.35 7.20 -0.86
N ILE A 86 9.08 6.20 -1.40
CA ILE A 86 10.51 6.04 -1.13
C ILE A 86 11.33 6.52 -2.32
N PHE A 87 12.29 7.41 -2.07
CA PHE A 87 13.31 7.84 -3.00
C PHE A 87 14.70 7.62 -2.40
N ALA A 88 15.71 7.35 -3.24
CA ALA A 88 17.08 7.41 -2.77
C ALA A 88 17.51 8.87 -2.64
N ALA A 89 18.20 9.21 -1.55
CA ALA A 89 18.70 10.57 -1.34
C ALA A 89 19.75 10.97 -2.40
N ALA A 90 20.56 10.01 -2.90
CA ALA A 90 21.65 10.30 -3.83
C ALA A 90 21.71 9.37 -5.05
N LYS A 91 21.76 8.05 -4.86
CA LYS A 91 22.00 7.05 -5.92
C LYS A 91 20.87 6.01 -5.96
N PRO A 92 19.96 6.11 -6.95
CA PRO A 92 19.89 7.10 -8.04
C PRO A 92 19.54 8.50 -7.52
N LYS A 93 19.93 9.55 -8.27
CA LYS A 93 19.56 10.92 -7.94
C LYS A 93 18.05 11.07 -7.92
N PRO A 94 17.45 11.69 -6.89
CA PRO A 94 16.00 11.82 -6.81
C PRO A 94 15.43 12.63 -7.97
N ASN A 95 14.34 12.11 -8.55
CA ASN A 95 13.56 12.81 -9.56
C ASN A 95 12.36 13.48 -8.85
N PHE A 96 12.52 14.76 -8.51
CA PHE A 96 11.49 15.50 -7.80
C PHE A 96 10.19 15.66 -8.59
N ASN A 97 10.26 15.81 -9.92
CA ASN A 97 9.04 15.83 -10.75
C ASN A 97 8.23 14.53 -10.62
N LEU A 98 8.90 13.40 -10.47
CA LEU A 98 8.22 12.14 -10.23
C LEU A 98 7.64 12.07 -8.82
N LEU A 99 8.36 12.56 -7.82
CA LEU A 99 7.87 12.67 -6.44
C LEU A 99 6.62 13.54 -6.38
N ASP A 100 6.65 14.73 -6.97
CA ASP A 100 5.52 15.67 -7.01
C ASP A 100 4.28 15.03 -7.64
N ARG A 101 4.45 14.26 -8.72
CA ARG A 101 3.35 13.52 -9.36
C ARG A 101 2.75 12.47 -8.44
N PHE A 102 3.57 11.77 -7.66
CA PHE A 102 3.06 10.83 -6.65
C PHE A 102 2.26 11.57 -5.59
N LEU A 103 2.77 12.71 -5.09
CA LEU A 103 2.09 13.50 -4.07
C LEU A 103 0.73 14.01 -4.57
N ILE A 104 0.68 14.60 -5.76
CA ILE A 104 -0.57 15.08 -6.37
C ILE A 104 -1.60 13.95 -6.53
N MET A 105 -1.13 12.77 -6.96
CA MET A 105 -2.02 11.61 -7.12
C MET A 105 -2.60 11.15 -5.77
N MET A 106 -1.80 11.15 -4.71
CA MET A 106 -2.24 10.76 -3.36
C MET A 106 -3.19 11.82 -2.77
N GLU A 107 -2.91 13.11 -2.95
CA GLU A 107 -3.80 14.21 -2.57
C GLU A 107 -5.17 14.08 -3.25
N TYR A 108 -5.18 13.82 -4.57
CA TYR A 108 -6.43 13.60 -5.30
C TYR A 108 -7.25 12.44 -4.73
N GLN A 109 -6.59 11.39 -4.25
CA GLN A 109 -7.22 10.22 -3.62
C GLN A 109 -7.45 10.40 -2.10
N LYS A 110 -7.08 11.56 -1.54
CA LYS A 110 -7.15 11.84 -0.10
C LYS A 110 -6.40 10.81 0.76
N VAL A 111 -5.29 10.31 0.26
CA VAL A 111 -4.43 9.35 0.95
C VAL A 111 -3.24 10.08 1.58
N PRO A 112 -3.08 10.03 2.92
CA PRO A 112 -1.92 10.61 3.59
C PRO A 112 -0.61 10.01 3.08
N VAL A 113 0.43 10.84 2.92
CA VAL A 113 1.74 10.42 2.43
C VAL A 113 2.82 10.66 3.46
N THR A 114 3.71 9.68 3.62
CA THR A 114 5.03 9.87 4.23
C THR A 114 6.09 9.75 3.14
N ILE A 115 6.99 10.73 3.04
CA ILE A 115 8.13 10.70 2.13
C ILE A 115 9.31 10.07 2.87
N CYS A 116 9.96 9.09 2.26
CA CYS A 116 11.16 8.47 2.80
C CYS A 116 12.34 8.68 1.84
N PHE A 117 13.37 9.36 2.30
CA PHE A 117 14.65 9.46 1.59
C PHE A 117 15.62 8.42 2.13
N ASN A 118 15.72 7.29 1.42
CA ASN A 118 16.65 6.20 1.76
C ASN A 118 18.07 6.50 1.24
N LYS A 119 19.07 5.78 1.74
CA LYS A 119 20.49 5.97 1.47
C LYS A 119 21.00 7.35 1.90
N CYS A 120 20.47 7.86 3.01
CA CYS A 120 20.88 9.14 3.58
C CYS A 120 22.33 9.14 4.07
N ASP A 121 22.96 7.95 4.20
CA ASP A 121 24.39 7.78 4.46
C ASP A 121 25.30 8.30 3.35
N LEU A 122 24.77 8.57 2.17
CA LEU A 122 25.52 9.07 1.02
C LEU A 122 25.59 10.60 0.94
N LEU A 123 24.92 11.32 1.83
CA LEU A 123 24.83 12.78 1.85
C LEU A 123 25.10 13.34 3.25
N THR A 124 25.52 14.60 3.31
CA THR A 124 25.58 15.36 4.56
C THR A 124 24.18 15.79 5.01
N GLY A 125 24.04 16.20 6.28
CA GLY A 125 22.77 16.71 6.79
C GLY A 125 22.28 17.95 6.02
N GLU A 126 23.17 18.88 5.69
CA GLU A 126 22.85 20.09 4.92
C GLU A 126 22.33 19.75 3.51
N GLU A 127 22.96 18.80 2.82
CA GLU A 127 22.51 18.34 1.50
C GLU A 127 21.14 17.65 1.57
N LEU A 128 20.85 16.91 2.64
CA LEU A 128 19.54 16.28 2.85
C LEU A 128 18.46 17.34 3.04
N HIS A 129 18.70 18.31 3.92
CA HIS A 129 17.73 19.37 4.21
C HIS A 129 17.47 20.29 3.02
N ALA A 130 18.47 20.53 2.16
CA ALA A 130 18.35 21.42 1.00
C ALA A 130 17.15 21.09 0.07
N PHE A 131 16.72 19.83 0.01
CA PHE A 131 15.59 19.45 -0.83
C PHE A 131 14.37 18.94 -0.04
N SER A 132 14.55 18.49 1.18
CA SER A 132 13.43 17.97 1.99
C SER A 132 12.61 19.06 2.65
N ASP A 133 13.25 20.17 3.03
CA ASP A 133 12.59 21.31 3.69
C ASP A 133 11.39 21.83 2.92
N VAL A 134 11.43 21.78 1.57
CA VAL A 134 10.31 22.17 0.71
C VAL A 134 9.08 21.29 0.99
N TYR A 135 9.27 19.98 1.12
CA TYR A 135 8.15 19.05 1.36
C TYR A 135 7.64 19.16 2.79
N GLU A 136 8.52 19.37 3.76
CA GLU A 136 8.13 19.58 5.16
C GLU A 136 7.31 20.89 5.31
N GLN A 137 7.71 21.96 4.62
CA GLN A 137 6.94 23.20 4.57
C GLN A 137 5.57 23.04 3.91
N CYS A 138 5.43 22.10 2.98
CA CYS A 138 4.15 21.72 2.38
C CYS A 138 3.31 20.81 3.30
N GLY A 139 3.82 20.44 4.48
CA GLY A 139 3.11 19.61 5.46
C GLY A 139 3.29 18.11 5.28
N TYR A 140 4.17 17.65 4.40
CA TYR A 140 4.48 16.23 4.26
C TYR A 140 5.48 15.77 5.31
N PRO A 141 5.16 14.70 6.08
CA PRO A 141 6.15 14.05 6.92
C PRO A 141 7.30 13.49 6.07
N VAL A 142 8.53 13.86 6.43
CA VAL A 142 9.76 13.33 5.80
C VAL A 142 10.53 12.47 6.77
N VAL A 143 11.02 11.32 6.33
CA VAL A 143 11.86 10.40 7.09
C VAL A 143 13.12 10.10 6.29
N TYR A 144 14.27 10.17 6.95
CA TYR A 144 15.55 9.80 6.37
C TYR A 144 15.96 8.43 6.86
N THR A 145 16.28 7.52 5.94
CA THR A 145 16.71 6.18 6.28
C THR A 145 18.02 5.80 5.58
N SER A 146 18.77 4.92 6.22
CA SER A 146 19.81 4.13 5.59
C SER A 146 19.57 2.67 5.95
N ALA A 147 19.04 1.90 5.01
CA ALA A 147 18.85 0.46 5.21
C ALA A 147 20.19 -0.25 5.45
N ARG A 148 21.29 0.26 4.86
CA ARG A 148 22.63 -0.27 5.04
C ARG A 148 23.14 -0.09 6.47
N GLU A 149 22.89 1.08 7.07
CA GLU A 149 23.37 1.45 8.41
C GLU A 149 22.30 1.23 9.49
N GLN A 150 21.13 0.75 9.13
CA GLN A 150 19.96 0.57 10.03
C GLN A 150 19.53 1.90 10.69
N ARG A 151 19.85 3.05 10.05
CA ARG A 151 19.52 4.38 10.57
C ARG A 151 18.11 4.81 10.13
N GLY A 152 17.34 5.39 11.06
CA GLY A 152 16.00 5.93 10.80
C GLY A 152 14.91 4.86 10.59
N ILE A 153 15.23 3.58 10.77
CA ILE A 153 14.28 2.48 10.56
C ILE A 153 13.20 2.49 11.65
N ASP A 154 13.56 2.74 12.92
CA ASP A 154 12.59 2.76 14.01
C ASP A 154 11.53 3.86 13.81
N ALA A 155 11.97 5.08 13.43
CA ALA A 155 11.06 6.19 13.13
C ALA A 155 10.13 5.89 11.94
N LEU A 156 10.61 5.12 10.96
CA LEU A 156 9.80 4.66 9.85
C LEU A 156 8.78 3.61 10.33
N LEU A 157 9.19 2.63 11.13
CA LEU A 157 8.32 1.58 11.65
C LEU A 157 7.20 2.14 12.52
N GLU A 158 7.47 3.12 13.36
CA GLU A 158 6.45 3.82 14.16
C GLU A 158 5.35 4.45 13.29
N ARG A 159 5.71 4.98 12.12
CA ARG A 159 4.74 5.55 11.18
C ARG A 159 3.91 4.50 10.45
N LEU A 160 4.44 3.30 10.30
CA LEU A 160 3.77 2.18 9.63
C LEU A 160 2.90 1.35 10.58
N ASP A 161 3.11 1.48 11.90
CA ASP A 161 2.42 0.65 12.88
C ASP A 161 0.90 0.77 12.75
N ARG A 162 0.23 -0.39 12.75
CA ARG A 162 -1.23 -0.56 12.65
C ARG A 162 -1.90 0.10 11.45
N LYS A 163 -1.16 0.33 10.36
CA LYS A 163 -1.68 0.95 9.14
C LYS A 163 -1.47 0.07 7.91
N VAL A 164 -2.46 0.02 7.06
CA VAL A 164 -2.34 -0.55 5.72
C VAL A 164 -1.62 0.48 4.85
N THR A 165 -0.35 0.22 4.57
CA THR A 165 0.52 1.15 3.85
C THR A 165 0.81 0.66 2.44
N SER A 166 0.54 1.50 1.46
CA SER A 166 1.02 1.28 0.09
C SER A 166 2.42 1.86 -0.08
N VAL A 167 3.35 1.06 -0.57
CA VAL A 167 4.72 1.51 -0.83
C VAL A 167 4.90 1.80 -2.33
N ALA A 168 5.43 2.97 -2.65
CA ALA A 168 5.72 3.40 -4.02
C ALA A 168 7.10 4.05 -4.11
N GLY A 169 7.72 3.96 -5.27
CA GLY A 169 9.02 4.59 -5.54
C GLY A 169 9.65 4.06 -6.83
N PRO A 170 10.67 4.75 -7.37
CA PRO A 170 11.40 4.29 -8.52
C PRO A 170 12.28 3.08 -8.21
N SER A 171 12.77 2.40 -9.24
CA SER A 171 13.69 1.26 -9.07
C SER A 171 15.04 1.72 -8.48
N GLY A 172 15.63 0.87 -7.64
CA GLY A 172 16.96 1.10 -7.06
C GLY A 172 17.00 2.03 -5.85
N VAL A 173 15.87 2.35 -5.22
CA VAL A 173 15.83 3.24 -4.04
C VAL A 173 16.06 2.51 -2.70
N GLY A 174 15.93 1.19 -2.70
CA GLY A 174 16.15 0.38 -1.49
C GLY A 174 15.76 -1.04 -1.67
#